data_82a4b5c6568426598c9572635674bbeb
#
_entry.id   82a4b5c6568426598c9572635674bbeb
#
_cell.length_a   1.000
_cell.length_b   1.000
_cell.length_c   1.000
_cell.angle_alpha   90.00
_cell.angle_beta   90.00
_cell.angle_gamma   90.00
#
_symmetry.space_group_name_H-M   'P 1'
#
loop_
_entity.id
_entity.type
_entity.pdbx_description
1 polymer ?
#
loop_
_entity_poly.entity_id
_entity_poly.type
_entity_poly.pdbx_seq_one_letter_code
_entity_poly.pdbx_strand_id
1 'polypeptide(L)'
;MIEENYHINKQKQTLFGHSYGGLFTLYVFLNHSEDFQNFVAASPSIWWNDYYILKELKEKKLDFKINTKLFLSVGEVENKNKVPSDIETFATNLRNSKNLEISILNISGASHIEALYPALNQVFKLENKR
;
A
#
# COMPACT_ATOMS: atom_id res chain seq x y z
N MET A 1 14.53 17.27 10.01
CA MET A 1 13.69 16.06 9.94
C MET A 1 12.69 16.06 11.09
N ILE A 2 11.51 15.57 10.84
CA ILE A 2 10.46 15.52 11.88
C ILE A 2 10.92 14.68 13.08
N GLU A 3 11.60 13.58 12.82
CA GLU A 3 12.08 12.69 13.87
C GLU A 3 13.07 13.33 14.83
N GLU A 4 13.79 14.33 14.38
CA GLU A 4 14.76 15.05 15.22
C GLU A 4 14.09 16.03 16.17
N ASN A 5 12.91 16.53 15.80
CA ASN A 5 12.19 17.55 16.55
C ASN A 5 11.08 16.98 17.44
N TYR A 6 10.69 15.73 17.22
CA TYR A 6 9.58 15.09 17.93
C TYR A 6 9.98 13.68 18.35
N HIS A 7 9.39 13.20 19.43
CA HIS A 7 9.58 11.82 19.88
C HIS A 7 8.71 10.88 19.03
N ILE A 8 9.25 10.44 17.89
CA ILE A 8 8.55 9.55 16.98
C ILE A 8 9.00 8.12 17.22
N ASN A 9 8.04 7.22 17.36
CA ASN A 9 8.34 5.79 17.43
C ASN A 9 8.56 5.25 16.02
N LYS A 10 9.81 5.05 15.66
CA LYS A 10 10.21 4.57 14.32
C LYS A 10 9.67 3.18 14.00
N GLN A 11 9.26 2.41 15.01
CA GLN A 11 8.71 1.08 14.83
C GLN A 11 7.19 1.08 14.59
N LYS A 12 6.57 2.26 14.54
CA LYS A 12 5.12 2.41 14.36
C LYS A 12 4.78 3.44 13.31
N GLN A 13 5.57 3.53 12.25
CA GLN A 13 5.33 4.48 11.17
C GLN A 13 4.51 3.84 10.06
N THR A 14 3.54 4.60 9.55
CA THR A 14 2.69 4.19 8.44
C THR A 14 2.85 5.17 7.29
N LEU A 15 3.08 4.64 6.09
CA LEU A 15 3.06 5.44 4.87
C LEU A 15 1.72 5.21 4.17
N PHE A 16 1.01 6.28 3.89
CA PHE A 16 -0.28 6.24 3.22
C PHE A 16 -0.24 7.06 1.93
N GLY A 17 -0.83 6.52 0.86
CA GLY A 17 -1.00 7.25 -0.37
C GLY A 17 -2.25 6.81 -1.12
N HIS A 18 -2.85 7.74 -1.85
CA HIS A 18 -4.04 7.52 -2.66
C HIS A 18 -3.74 7.85 -4.13
N SER A 19 -4.19 7.01 -5.04
CA SER A 19 -4.03 7.22 -6.48
C SER A 19 -2.55 7.22 -6.89
N TYR A 20 -2.01 8.32 -7.42
CA TYR A 20 -0.57 8.42 -7.69
C TYR A 20 0.24 8.33 -6.40
N GLY A 21 -0.29 8.87 -5.29
CA GLY A 21 0.32 8.69 -3.97
C GLY A 21 0.34 7.23 -3.54
N GLY A 22 -0.69 6.47 -3.92
CA GLY A 22 -0.71 5.02 -3.71
C GLY A 22 0.37 4.31 -4.50
N LEU A 23 0.58 4.71 -5.74
CA LEU A 23 1.68 4.19 -6.55
C LEU A 23 3.03 4.50 -5.90
N PHE A 24 3.21 5.74 -5.42
CA PHE A 24 4.43 6.12 -4.72
C PHE A 24 4.63 5.27 -3.46
N THR A 25 3.55 5.01 -2.73
CA THR A 25 3.59 4.13 -1.55
C THR A 25 4.10 2.73 -1.92
N LEU A 26 3.64 2.17 -3.04
CA LEU A 26 4.12 0.88 -3.51
C LEU A 26 5.59 0.95 -3.94
N TYR A 27 6.01 2.05 -4.53
CA TYR A 27 7.40 2.24 -4.89
C TYR A 27 8.30 2.23 -3.64
N VAL A 28 7.91 2.96 -2.60
CA VAL A 28 8.65 2.96 -1.33
C VAL A 28 8.63 1.57 -0.69
N PHE A 29 7.49 0.90 -0.74
CA PHE A 29 7.36 -0.47 -0.24
C PHE A 29 8.37 -1.42 -0.92
N LEU A 30 8.56 -1.30 -2.23
CA LEU A 30 9.48 -2.16 -2.96
C LEU A 30 10.95 -1.80 -2.73
N ASN A 31 11.24 -0.53 -2.51
CA ASN A 31 12.63 -0.05 -2.49
C ASN A 31 13.14 0.34 -1.11
N HIS A 32 12.24 0.64 -0.18
CA HIS A 32 12.60 1.13 1.17
C HIS A 32 11.66 0.54 2.23
N SER A 33 11.44 -0.76 2.18
CA SER A 33 10.46 -1.42 3.06
C SER A 33 10.79 -1.29 4.54
N GLU A 34 12.05 -1.13 4.89
CA GLU A 34 12.44 -1.01 6.30
C GLU A 34 12.16 0.36 6.93
N ASP A 35 11.80 1.35 6.11
CA ASP A 35 11.53 2.70 6.62
C ASP A 35 10.16 2.83 7.30
N PHE A 36 9.26 1.91 7.01
CA PHE A 36 7.91 1.91 7.57
C PHE A 36 7.49 0.48 7.92
N GLN A 37 6.64 0.33 8.92
CA GLN A 37 6.07 -0.98 9.28
C GLN A 37 4.77 -1.23 8.55
N ASN A 38 4.03 -0.18 8.25
CA ASN A 38 2.75 -0.28 7.58
C ASN A 38 2.73 0.57 6.31
N PHE A 39 2.23 -0.02 5.24
CA PHE A 39 2.03 0.68 3.96
C PHE A 39 0.57 0.57 3.59
N VAL A 40 -0.06 1.70 3.31
CA VAL A 40 -1.47 1.75 2.89
C VAL A 40 -1.54 2.41 1.53
N ALA A 41 -1.80 1.63 0.50
CA ALA A 41 -1.93 2.13 -0.87
C ALA A 41 -3.40 2.06 -1.26
N ALA A 42 -4.04 3.21 -1.33
CA ALA A 42 -5.44 3.34 -1.67
C ALA A 42 -5.60 3.62 -3.15
N SER A 43 -6.33 2.76 -3.85
CA SER A 43 -6.58 2.89 -5.29
C SER A 43 -5.32 3.27 -6.08
N PRO A 44 -4.23 2.54 -5.91
CA PRO A 44 -2.95 2.91 -6.50
C PRO A 44 -2.99 2.85 -8.02
N SER A 45 -2.35 3.82 -8.65
CA SER A 45 -2.29 3.95 -10.11
C SER A 45 -1.25 2.99 -10.71
N ILE A 46 -1.46 1.69 -10.52
CA ILE A 46 -0.53 0.63 -10.95
C ILE A 46 -0.29 0.65 -12.46
N TRP A 47 -1.29 1.07 -13.24
CA TRP A 47 -1.24 1.17 -14.70
C TRP A 47 -0.22 2.18 -15.21
N TRP A 48 0.22 3.09 -14.36
CA TRP A 48 1.10 4.19 -14.74
C TRP A 48 2.39 3.70 -15.42
N ASN A 49 2.79 4.41 -16.46
CA ASN A 49 4.01 4.15 -17.22
C ASN A 49 4.12 2.68 -17.66
N ASP A 50 3.06 2.20 -18.29
CA ASP A 50 2.98 0.84 -18.82
C ASP A 50 3.28 -0.22 -17.75
N TYR A 51 2.62 -0.07 -16.60
CA TYR A 51 2.75 -1.00 -15.48
C TYR A 51 4.17 -1.12 -14.93
N TYR A 52 4.86 -0.01 -14.90
CA TYR A 52 6.24 0.07 -14.40
C TYR A 52 6.41 -0.63 -13.05
N ILE A 53 5.49 -0.41 -12.11
CA ILE A 53 5.61 -0.96 -10.75
C ILE A 53 5.53 -2.49 -10.73
N LEU A 54 4.76 -3.09 -11.64
CA LEU A 54 4.69 -4.54 -11.75
C LEU A 54 5.99 -5.12 -12.33
N LYS A 55 6.59 -4.41 -13.26
CA LYS A 55 7.88 -4.82 -13.83
C LYS A 55 8.97 -4.77 -12.77
N GLU A 56 8.98 -3.71 -11.98
CA GLU A 56 9.94 -3.56 -10.89
C GLU A 56 9.76 -4.65 -9.84
N LEU A 57 8.52 -4.98 -9.50
CA LEU A 57 8.22 -6.05 -8.55
C LEU A 57 8.82 -7.38 -9.00
N LYS A 58 8.72 -7.70 -10.28
CA LYS A 58 9.24 -8.96 -10.83
C LYS A 58 10.76 -9.05 -10.77
N GLU A 59 11.42 -7.92 -10.87
CA GLU A 59 12.89 -7.87 -10.87
C GLU A 59 13.49 -7.79 -9.48
N LYS A 60 12.69 -7.47 -8.46
CA LYS A 60 13.17 -7.30 -7.10
C LYS A 60 13.16 -8.61 -6.32
N LYS A 61 14.25 -8.84 -5.62
CA LYS A 61 14.30 -9.84 -4.57
C LYS A 61 13.91 -9.16 -3.27
N LEU A 62 12.68 -9.39 -2.82
CA LEU A 62 12.19 -8.77 -1.61
C LEU A 62 12.57 -9.58 -0.38
N ASP A 63 13.15 -8.89 0.59
CA ASP A 63 13.53 -9.48 1.86
C ASP A 63 13.11 -8.55 2.99
N PHE A 64 11.98 -8.88 3.63
CA PHE A 64 11.44 -8.06 4.71
C PHE A 64 12.12 -8.43 6.02
N LYS A 65 12.99 -7.55 6.49
CA LYS A 65 13.76 -7.79 7.70
C LYS A 65 12.97 -7.54 8.98
N ILE A 66 11.87 -6.80 8.85
CA ILE A 66 10.94 -6.53 9.95
C ILE A 66 9.54 -6.97 9.53
N ASN A 67 8.66 -7.21 10.50
CA ASN A 67 7.27 -7.52 10.19
C ASN A 67 6.63 -6.33 9.52
N THR A 68 6.24 -6.51 8.27
CA THR A 68 5.71 -5.45 7.40
C THR A 68 4.28 -5.78 7.03
N LYS A 69 3.43 -4.76 7.03
CA LYS A 69 2.03 -4.89 6.62
C LYS A 69 1.77 -4.01 5.41
N LEU A 70 1.17 -4.60 4.39
CA LEU A 70 0.74 -3.89 3.20
C LEU A 70 -0.78 -3.98 3.10
N PHE A 71 -1.44 -2.83 3.14
CA PHE A 71 -2.88 -2.71 2.95
C PHE A 71 -3.13 -2.08 1.61
N LEU A 72 -3.94 -2.78 0.80
CA LEU A 72 -4.36 -2.29 -0.50
C LEU A 72 -5.86 -2.07 -0.44
N SER A 73 -6.34 -0.94 -0.92
CA SER A 73 -7.76 -0.68 -0.96
C SER A 73 -8.18 -0.22 -2.34
N VAL A 74 -9.44 -0.46 -2.69
CA VAL A 74 -9.99 -0.10 -3.99
C VAL A 74 -11.50 0.06 -3.88
N GLY A 75 -12.07 1.01 -4.63
CA GLY A 75 -13.51 1.16 -4.76
C GLY A 75 -14.05 0.17 -5.77
N GLU A 76 -15.18 -0.44 -5.45
CA GLU A 76 -15.81 -1.46 -6.30
C GLU A 76 -16.09 -0.96 -7.72
N VAL A 77 -16.51 0.30 -7.85
CA VAL A 77 -16.85 0.86 -9.17
C VAL A 77 -15.63 1.28 -10.00
N GLU A 78 -14.43 1.03 -9.52
CA GLU A 78 -13.21 1.29 -10.27
C GLU A 78 -12.88 0.17 -11.29
N ASN A 79 -13.76 -0.81 -11.46
CA ASN A 79 -13.56 -1.91 -12.40
C ASN A 79 -13.25 -1.47 -13.81
N LYS A 80 -13.82 -0.35 -14.26
CA LYS A 80 -13.62 0.17 -15.61
C LYS A 80 -12.16 0.50 -15.90
N ASN A 81 -11.39 0.83 -14.87
CA ASN A 81 -9.99 1.21 -14.98
C ASN A 81 -9.03 0.08 -14.59
N LYS A 82 -9.57 -1.13 -14.40
CA LYS A 82 -8.80 -2.32 -14.02
C LYS A 82 -8.04 -2.22 -12.71
N VAL A 83 -8.34 -1.23 -11.87
CA VAL A 83 -7.63 -1.05 -10.61
C VAL A 83 -7.78 -2.26 -9.68
N PRO A 84 -8.98 -2.85 -9.51
CA PRO A 84 -9.08 -4.05 -8.67
C PRO A 84 -8.25 -5.23 -9.18
N SER A 85 -8.23 -5.44 -10.49
CA SER A 85 -7.45 -6.51 -11.12
C SER A 85 -5.95 -6.27 -10.94
N ASP A 86 -5.51 -5.03 -11.09
CA ASP A 86 -4.10 -4.67 -10.93
C ASP A 86 -3.63 -4.88 -9.49
N ILE A 87 -4.48 -4.57 -8.51
CA ILE A 87 -4.20 -4.79 -7.09
C ILE A 87 -4.03 -6.28 -6.81
N GLU A 88 -4.92 -7.12 -7.36
CA GLU A 88 -4.81 -8.57 -7.19
C GLU A 88 -3.52 -9.10 -7.80
N THR A 89 -3.14 -8.60 -8.98
CA THR A 89 -1.90 -8.99 -9.64
C THR A 89 -0.69 -8.64 -8.77
N PHE A 90 -0.68 -7.43 -8.23
CA PHE A 90 0.41 -7.00 -7.34
C PHE A 90 0.49 -7.90 -6.10
N ALA A 91 -0.64 -8.13 -5.44
CA ALA A 91 -0.69 -8.93 -4.22
C ALA A 91 -0.29 -10.39 -4.46
N THR A 92 -0.75 -10.97 -5.57
CA THR A 92 -0.46 -12.37 -5.90
C THR A 92 1.05 -12.63 -6.00
N ASN A 93 1.79 -11.69 -6.55
CA ASN A 93 3.24 -11.82 -6.68
C ASN A 93 3.99 -11.71 -5.34
N LEU A 94 3.30 -11.30 -4.28
CA LEU A 94 3.90 -11.11 -2.96
C LEU A 94 3.45 -12.13 -1.92
N ARG A 95 2.44 -12.93 -2.23
CA ARG A 95 1.85 -13.87 -1.30
C ARG A 95 2.84 -14.87 -0.84
N ASN A 96 3.30 -15.32 -0.02
CA ASN A 96 4.34 -16.23 0.42
C ASN A 96 5.64 -15.52 0.81
N SER A 97 5.66 -14.19 0.79
CA SER A 97 6.83 -13.46 1.29
C SER A 97 6.88 -13.56 2.81
N LYS A 98 8.06 -13.86 3.32
CA LYS A 98 8.29 -13.95 4.75
C LYS A 98 8.17 -12.57 5.40
N ASN A 99 7.59 -12.52 6.60
CA ASN A 99 7.45 -11.29 7.39
C ASN A 99 6.58 -10.23 6.71
N LEU A 100 5.74 -10.63 5.77
CA LEU A 100 4.82 -9.73 5.09
C LEU A 100 3.38 -10.20 5.27
N GLU A 101 2.54 -9.30 5.73
CA GLU A 101 1.09 -9.51 5.82
C GLU A 101 0.42 -8.57 4.83
N ILE A 102 -0.40 -9.12 3.92
CA ILE A 102 -1.10 -8.36 2.90
C ILE A 102 -2.60 -8.44 3.15
N SER A 103 -3.26 -7.28 3.10
CA SER A 103 -4.71 -7.19 3.20
C SER A 103 -5.25 -6.36 2.05
N ILE A 104 -6.38 -6.78 1.48
CA ILE A 104 -7.07 -6.05 0.42
C ILE A 104 -8.46 -5.68 0.93
N LEU A 105 -8.81 -4.41 0.85
CA LEU A 105 -10.12 -3.90 1.21
C LEU A 105 -10.84 -3.44 -0.05
N ASN A 106 -11.91 -4.14 -0.41
CA ASN A 106 -12.79 -3.72 -1.49
C ASN A 106 -13.93 -2.90 -0.88
N ILE A 107 -14.05 -1.66 -1.31
CA ILE A 107 -15.04 -0.74 -0.75
C ILE A 107 -16.28 -0.74 -1.63
N SER A 108 -17.34 -1.34 -1.12
CA SER A 108 -18.58 -1.56 -1.85
C SER A 108 -19.20 -0.24 -2.32
N GLY A 109 -19.55 -0.18 -3.60
CA GLY A 109 -20.21 0.97 -4.21
C GLY A 109 -19.36 2.23 -4.34
N ALA A 110 -18.09 2.20 -3.97
CA ALA A 110 -17.25 3.39 -3.96
C ALA A 110 -16.53 3.61 -5.28
N SER A 111 -16.48 4.87 -5.70
CA SER A 111 -15.64 5.33 -6.81
C SER A 111 -14.21 5.55 -6.33
N HIS A 112 -13.34 5.96 -7.26
CA HIS A 112 -11.94 6.25 -6.97
C HIS A 112 -11.76 7.28 -5.84
N ILE A 113 -12.55 8.35 -5.88
CA ILE A 113 -12.49 9.40 -4.85
C ILE A 113 -13.17 8.95 -3.55
N GLU A 114 -14.32 8.30 -3.66
CA GLU A 114 -15.09 7.84 -2.51
C GLU A 114 -14.34 6.79 -1.69
N ALA A 115 -13.41 6.07 -2.32
CA ALA A 115 -12.61 5.06 -1.63
C ALA A 115 -11.59 5.67 -0.67
N LEU A 116 -11.31 6.96 -0.77
CA LEU A 116 -10.29 7.61 0.05
C LEU A 116 -10.60 7.57 1.55
N TYR A 117 -11.83 7.92 1.94
CA TYR A 117 -12.17 8.01 3.36
C TYR A 117 -12.11 6.67 4.10
N PRO A 118 -12.67 5.58 3.56
CA PRO A 118 -12.50 4.28 4.20
C PRO A 118 -11.04 3.86 4.34
N ALA A 119 -10.20 4.21 3.36
CA ALA A 119 -8.77 3.92 3.42
C ALA A 119 -8.10 4.72 4.54
N LEU A 120 -8.45 5.99 4.71
CA LEU A 120 -7.96 6.81 5.81
C LEU A 120 -8.39 6.25 7.16
N ASN A 121 -9.63 5.78 7.27
CA ASN A 121 -10.10 5.13 8.50
C ASN A 121 -9.25 3.91 8.83
N GLN A 122 -8.79 3.18 7.83
CA GLN A 122 -7.91 2.04 8.04
C GLN A 122 -6.58 2.48 8.66
N VAL A 123 -6.04 3.62 8.21
CA VAL A 123 -4.81 4.18 8.79
C VAL A 123 -5.02 4.47 10.28
N PHE A 124 -6.12 5.13 10.63
CA PHE A 124 -6.42 5.45 12.03
C PHE A 124 -6.57 4.20 12.90
N LYS A 125 -7.17 3.15 12.36
CA LYS A 125 -7.28 1.88 13.07
C LYS A 125 -5.91 1.25 13.33
N LEU A 126 -5.02 1.32 12.37
CA LEU A 126 -3.66 0.82 12.53
C LEU A 126 -2.89 1.58 13.61
N GLU A 127 -3.00 2.90 13.61
CA GLU A 127 -2.29 3.75 14.57
C GLU A 127 -2.83 3.57 15.99
N ASN A 128 -4.09 3.19 16.16
CA ASN A 128 -4.72 2.98 17.45
C ASN A 128 -4.60 1.55 17.98
N LYS A 129 -4.12 0.63 17.17
CA LYS A 129 -3.89 -0.75 17.58
C LYS A 129 -2.58 -0.85 18.34
N ARG A 130 -2.68 -1.06 19.61
CA ARG A 130 -1.50 -1.13 20.47
C ARG A 130 -1.53 -2.32 21.39
#